data_37b465812952953534e06e1c9948ebfb
#
_entry.id   37b465812952953534e06e1c9948ebfb
#
_cell.length_a   1.000
_cell.length_b   1.000
_cell.length_c   1.000
_cell.angle_alpha   90.00
_cell.angle_beta   90.00
_cell.angle_gamma   90.00
#
_symmetry.space_group_name_H-M   'P 1'
#
loop_
_entity.id
_entity.type
_entity.pdbx_description
1 polymer ?
#
loop_
_entity_poly.entity_id
_entity_poly.type
_entity_poly.pdbx_seq_one_letter_code
_entity_poly.pdbx_strand_id
1 'polypeptide(L)'
;MINFTDINEVRNILNEYDFNFSKSLGQNFLIDSTVCPRMAEICGASDECGVIEIGTGIGTLTSELAKKGGKVVTMEVDKKLYPIIDKTLADFDNIKVLHQDAMKSDLKKIIVEEFESKDVAVCANLPYYITSPILMFLLESGIQWRNITVMIQKEVADRICAEPGKKNTGAITYAIRYYG
;
A
#
# COMPACT_ATOMS: atom_id res chain seq x y z
N MET A 1 -0.77 -3.57 -21.40
CA MET A 1 -1.13 -3.37 -19.97
C MET A 1 -1.79 -4.64 -19.45
N ILE A 2 -1.36 -5.15 -18.30
CA ILE A 2 -1.84 -6.40 -17.69
C ILE A 2 -3.20 -6.18 -17.04
N ASN A 3 -4.11 -7.14 -17.19
CA ASN A 3 -5.38 -7.15 -16.48
C ASN A 3 -5.24 -7.89 -15.14
N PHE A 4 -4.99 -7.16 -14.06
CA PHE A 4 -4.80 -7.71 -12.71
C PHE A 4 -6.06 -8.37 -12.12
N THR A 5 -7.21 -8.21 -12.74
CA THR A 5 -8.48 -8.82 -12.30
C THR A 5 -8.79 -10.11 -13.06
N ASP A 6 -8.06 -10.42 -14.12
CA ASP A 6 -8.11 -11.71 -14.79
C ASP A 6 -7.18 -12.70 -14.09
N ILE A 7 -7.77 -13.66 -13.37
CA ILE A 7 -7.02 -14.68 -12.62
C ILE A 7 -6.09 -15.52 -13.52
N ASN A 8 -6.42 -15.68 -14.81
CA ASN A 8 -5.60 -16.46 -15.72
C ASN A 8 -4.35 -15.64 -16.13
N GLU A 9 -4.50 -14.34 -16.41
CA GLU A 9 -3.35 -13.47 -16.68
C GLU A 9 -2.42 -13.41 -15.46
N VAL A 10 -2.98 -13.22 -14.26
CA VAL A 10 -2.19 -13.21 -13.02
C VAL A 10 -1.46 -14.53 -12.81
N ARG A 11 -2.14 -15.68 -12.98
CA ARG A 11 -1.50 -17.01 -12.86
C ARG A 11 -0.40 -17.21 -13.91
N ASN A 12 -0.63 -16.80 -15.15
CA ASN A 12 0.37 -16.95 -16.21
C ASN A 12 1.64 -16.17 -15.87
N ILE A 13 1.52 -14.94 -15.38
CA ILE A 13 2.66 -14.13 -14.96
C ILE A 13 3.39 -14.80 -13.80
N LEU A 14 2.67 -15.21 -12.76
CA LEU A 14 3.29 -15.87 -11.61
C LEU A 14 4.03 -17.16 -12.00
N ASN A 15 3.45 -17.96 -12.90
CA ASN A 15 4.08 -19.18 -13.42
C ASN A 15 5.31 -18.89 -14.28
N GLU A 16 5.30 -17.83 -15.08
CA GLU A 16 6.44 -17.43 -15.91
C GLU A 16 7.70 -17.15 -15.08
N TYR A 17 7.51 -16.68 -13.85
CA TYR A 17 8.60 -16.37 -12.91
C TYR A 17 8.75 -17.43 -11.80
N ASP A 18 8.16 -18.60 -11.94
CA ASP A 18 8.18 -19.66 -10.91
C ASP A 18 7.80 -19.14 -9.50
N PHE A 19 6.91 -18.15 -9.45
CA PHE A 19 6.57 -17.50 -8.20
C PHE A 19 5.66 -18.37 -7.34
N ASN A 20 6.09 -18.58 -6.09
CA ASN A 20 5.31 -19.25 -5.07
C ASN A 20 5.00 -18.30 -3.91
N PHE A 21 3.74 -18.24 -3.51
CA PHE A 21 3.28 -17.40 -2.41
C PHE A 21 4.06 -17.66 -1.13
N SER A 22 4.53 -16.61 -0.50
CA SER A 22 5.15 -16.67 0.82
C SER A 22 4.09 -16.52 1.92
N LYS A 23 3.80 -17.61 2.61
CA LYS A 23 2.88 -17.58 3.77
C LYS A 23 3.41 -16.66 4.88
N SER A 24 4.73 -16.59 5.06
CA SER A 24 5.37 -15.75 6.08
C SER A 24 5.21 -14.24 5.81
N LEU A 25 5.02 -13.86 4.54
CA LEU A 25 4.78 -12.47 4.14
C LEU A 25 3.28 -12.14 4.01
N GLY A 26 2.38 -13.09 4.31
CA GLY A 26 0.93 -12.87 4.29
C GLY A 26 0.39 -12.43 2.93
N GLN A 27 1.03 -12.86 1.84
CA GLN A 27 0.70 -12.43 0.49
C GLN A 27 -0.68 -12.93 0.05
N ASN A 28 -1.58 -12.00 -0.25
CA ASN A 28 -2.88 -12.24 -0.83
C ASN A 28 -3.09 -11.22 -1.95
N PHE A 29 -3.03 -11.68 -3.20
CA PHE A 29 -3.27 -10.79 -4.33
C PHE A 29 -4.76 -10.55 -4.53
N LEU A 30 -5.11 -9.29 -4.60
CA LEU A 30 -6.48 -8.86 -4.78
C LEU A 30 -6.86 -8.92 -6.26
N ILE A 31 -7.89 -9.69 -6.57
CA ILE A 31 -8.42 -9.86 -7.94
C ILE A 31 -9.80 -9.21 -8.12
N ASP A 32 -10.37 -8.62 -7.09
CA ASP A 32 -11.62 -7.89 -7.19
C ASP A 32 -11.39 -6.55 -7.90
N SER A 33 -12.06 -6.38 -9.03
CA SER A 33 -11.90 -5.21 -9.91
C SER A 33 -12.40 -3.90 -9.30
N THR A 34 -13.14 -3.95 -8.19
CA THR A 34 -13.76 -2.77 -7.59
C THR A 34 -12.95 -2.17 -6.45
N VAL A 35 -12.13 -2.97 -5.77
CA VAL A 35 -11.48 -2.57 -4.53
C VAL A 35 -10.30 -1.64 -4.76
N CYS A 36 -9.35 -1.99 -5.62
CA CYS A 36 -8.17 -1.15 -5.87
C CYS A 36 -8.52 0.22 -6.48
N PRO A 37 -9.44 0.33 -7.48
CA PRO A 37 -9.89 1.63 -7.95
C PRO A 37 -10.53 2.49 -6.86
N ARG A 38 -11.34 1.88 -5.99
CA ARG A 38 -11.96 2.57 -4.86
C ARG A 38 -10.93 3.02 -3.83
N MET A 39 -9.92 2.21 -3.53
CA MET A 39 -8.82 2.60 -2.65
C MET A 39 -8.06 3.80 -3.21
N ALA A 40 -7.74 3.82 -4.50
CA ALA A 40 -7.08 4.93 -5.16
C ALA A 40 -7.91 6.21 -5.12
N GLU A 41 -9.22 6.12 -5.27
CA GLU A 41 -10.15 7.23 -5.16
C GLU A 41 -10.19 7.80 -3.72
N ILE A 42 -10.38 6.94 -2.72
CA ILE A 42 -10.44 7.35 -1.30
C ILE A 42 -9.09 7.91 -0.84
N CYS A 43 -7.98 7.36 -1.33
CA CYS A 43 -6.64 7.86 -1.06
C CYS A 43 -6.45 9.30 -1.55
N GLY A 44 -7.19 9.72 -2.55
CA GLY A 44 -7.08 11.05 -3.15
C GLY A 44 -5.85 11.22 -4.03
N ALA A 45 -5.37 10.12 -4.61
CA ALA A 45 -4.30 10.13 -5.61
C ALA A 45 -4.68 11.06 -6.77
N SER A 46 -3.80 11.98 -7.13
CA SER A 46 -4.02 12.97 -8.22
C SER A 46 -2.68 13.63 -8.58
N ASP A 47 -2.67 14.45 -9.63
CA ASP A 47 -1.48 15.23 -10.02
C ASP A 47 -0.96 16.15 -8.89
N GLU A 48 -1.83 16.55 -7.96
CA GLU A 48 -1.49 17.42 -6.83
C GLU A 48 -1.14 16.63 -5.56
N CYS A 49 -1.43 15.33 -5.51
CA CYS A 49 -1.21 14.48 -4.35
C CYS A 49 -0.42 13.24 -4.73
N GLY A 50 0.83 13.16 -4.28
CA GLY A 50 1.64 11.96 -4.41
C GLY A 50 1.18 10.85 -3.47
N VAL A 51 1.54 9.62 -3.79
CA VAL A 51 1.17 8.46 -2.95
C VAL A 51 2.38 7.61 -2.61
N ILE A 52 2.53 7.31 -1.33
CA ILE A 52 3.41 6.23 -0.86
C ILE A 52 2.55 4.97 -0.69
N GLU A 53 2.91 3.92 -1.44
CA GLU A 53 2.30 2.61 -1.28
C GLU A 53 3.21 1.67 -0.49
N ILE A 54 2.64 0.92 0.44
CA ILE A 54 3.37 -0.08 1.22
C ILE A 54 2.89 -1.48 0.81
N GLY A 55 3.80 -2.26 0.22
CA GLY A 55 3.53 -3.58 -0.32
C GLY A 55 3.01 -3.54 -1.75
N THR A 56 3.93 -3.44 -2.72
CA THR A 56 3.61 -3.41 -4.16
C THR A 56 2.88 -4.68 -4.63
N GLY A 57 3.27 -5.83 -4.07
CA GLY A 57 2.79 -7.11 -4.56
C GLY A 57 3.12 -7.31 -6.04
N ILE A 58 2.11 -7.62 -6.86
CA ILE A 58 2.26 -7.70 -8.32
C ILE A 58 1.92 -6.40 -9.04
N GLY A 59 1.65 -5.31 -8.30
CA GLY A 59 1.35 -3.99 -8.87
C GLY A 59 -0.14 -3.68 -9.08
N THR A 60 -1.05 -4.49 -8.54
CA THR A 60 -2.51 -4.29 -8.73
C THR A 60 -2.99 -2.93 -8.21
N LEU A 61 -2.69 -2.60 -6.96
CA LEU A 61 -3.05 -1.30 -6.39
C LEU A 61 -2.20 -0.19 -6.97
N THR A 62 -0.90 -0.42 -7.15
CA THR A 62 0.04 0.53 -7.74
C THR A 62 -0.44 1.07 -9.08
N SER A 63 -0.91 0.18 -9.97
CA SER A 63 -1.42 0.57 -11.29
C SER A 63 -2.66 1.47 -11.20
N GLU A 64 -3.57 1.22 -10.26
CA GLU A 64 -4.76 2.04 -10.07
C GLU A 64 -4.43 3.42 -9.47
N LEU A 65 -3.43 3.47 -8.57
CA LEU A 65 -2.90 4.74 -8.05
C LEU A 65 -2.25 5.56 -9.18
N ALA A 66 -1.41 4.93 -10.00
CA ALA A 66 -0.71 5.59 -11.09
C ALA A 66 -1.66 6.15 -12.17
N LYS A 67 -2.76 5.47 -12.46
CA LYS A 67 -3.81 5.95 -13.38
C LYS A 67 -4.47 7.26 -12.95
N LYS A 68 -4.33 7.67 -11.68
CA LYS A 68 -4.86 8.96 -11.18
C LYS A 68 -3.96 10.16 -11.49
N GLY A 69 -2.80 9.95 -12.12
CA GLY A 69 -1.89 10.98 -12.63
C GLY A 69 -0.74 11.35 -11.69
N GLY A 70 -0.93 11.30 -10.38
CA GLY A 70 0.09 11.64 -9.40
C GLY A 70 1.27 10.66 -9.35
N LYS A 71 2.39 11.12 -8.79
CA LYS A 71 3.54 10.26 -8.57
C LYS A 71 3.25 9.21 -7.50
N VAL A 72 3.61 7.96 -7.78
CA VAL A 72 3.50 6.84 -6.86
C VAL A 72 4.89 6.35 -6.51
N VAL A 73 5.21 6.31 -5.21
CA VAL A 73 6.40 5.63 -4.70
C VAL A 73 5.94 4.38 -3.96
N THR A 74 6.28 3.22 -4.46
CA THR A 74 5.85 1.94 -3.87
C THR A 74 7.04 1.16 -3.31
N MET A 75 6.84 0.46 -2.19
CA MET A 75 7.89 -0.30 -1.50
C MET A 75 7.54 -1.78 -1.44
N GLU A 76 8.50 -2.62 -1.84
CA GLU A 76 8.36 -4.08 -1.79
C GLU A 76 9.59 -4.71 -1.14
N VAL A 77 9.35 -5.67 -0.24
CA VAL A 77 10.38 -6.38 0.52
C VAL A 77 10.71 -7.74 -0.09
N ASP A 78 9.77 -8.35 -0.81
CA ASP A 78 9.96 -9.65 -1.42
C ASP A 78 10.71 -9.55 -2.74
N LYS A 79 11.99 -9.94 -2.70
CA LYS A 79 12.86 -9.92 -3.89
C LYS A 79 12.36 -10.78 -5.05
N LYS A 80 11.53 -11.79 -4.78
CA LYS A 80 10.94 -12.64 -5.83
C LYS A 80 9.92 -11.90 -6.68
N LEU A 81 9.33 -10.83 -6.16
CA LEU A 81 8.39 -10.01 -6.88
C LEU A 81 9.04 -8.97 -7.79
N TYR A 82 10.32 -8.62 -7.59
CA TYR A 82 10.97 -7.55 -8.36
C TYR A 82 10.86 -7.73 -9.89
N PRO A 83 11.23 -8.89 -10.47
CA PRO A 83 11.11 -9.04 -11.93
C PRO A 83 9.66 -9.05 -12.42
N ILE A 84 8.72 -9.45 -11.56
CA ILE A 84 7.28 -9.38 -11.86
C ILE A 84 6.82 -7.92 -11.88
N ILE A 85 7.22 -7.15 -10.88
CA ILE A 85 6.90 -5.71 -10.76
C ILE A 85 7.44 -4.95 -11.97
N ASP A 86 8.70 -5.18 -12.34
CA ASP A 86 9.33 -4.55 -13.50
C ASP A 86 8.52 -4.80 -14.78
N LYS A 87 7.97 -6.00 -14.95
CA LYS A 87 7.13 -6.35 -16.10
C LYS A 87 5.74 -5.75 -16.00
N THR A 88 5.10 -5.85 -14.84
CA THR A 88 3.68 -5.48 -14.67
C THR A 88 3.46 -3.97 -14.67
N LEU A 89 4.45 -3.21 -14.24
CA LEU A 89 4.39 -1.74 -14.14
C LEU A 89 5.19 -1.01 -15.22
N ALA A 90 5.75 -1.73 -16.20
CA ALA A 90 6.59 -1.17 -17.27
C ALA A 90 5.92 -0.06 -18.10
N ASP A 91 4.60 -0.05 -18.19
CA ASP A 91 3.82 0.92 -18.97
C ASP A 91 3.60 2.26 -18.25
N PHE A 92 4.05 2.40 -16.99
CA PHE A 92 3.86 3.61 -16.18
C PHE A 92 5.18 4.35 -15.97
N ASP A 93 5.19 5.64 -16.24
CA ASP A 93 6.35 6.54 -16.07
C ASP A 93 6.32 7.35 -14.77
N ASN A 94 5.17 7.33 -14.06
CA ASN A 94 4.96 8.04 -12.80
C ASN A 94 5.11 7.15 -11.56
N ILE A 95 5.66 5.94 -11.70
CA ILE A 95 5.90 5.01 -10.58
C ILE A 95 7.39 4.92 -10.27
N LYS A 96 7.73 4.98 -8.99
CA LYS A 96 9.04 4.61 -8.48
C LYS A 96 8.92 3.43 -7.52
N VAL A 97 9.58 2.34 -7.85
CA VAL A 97 9.64 1.14 -7.01
C VAL A 97 10.89 1.19 -6.15
N LEU A 98 10.72 1.05 -4.83
CA LEU A 98 11.80 0.95 -3.86
C LEU A 98 11.85 -0.47 -3.29
N HIS A 99 12.96 -1.14 -3.53
CA HIS A 99 13.19 -2.52 -3.07
C HIS A 99 13.67 -2.53 -1.62
N GLN A 100 12.77 -2.19 -0.69
CA GLN A 100 13.12 -2.04 0.72
C GLN A 100 11.92 -2.24 1.65
N ASP A 101 12.23 -2.43 2.92
CA ASP A 101 11.24 -2.53 3.99
C ASP A 101 10.77 -1.13 4.39
N ALA A 102 9.47 -0.85 4.24
CA ALA A 102 8.88 0.43 4.57
C ALA A 102 9.14 0.86 6.04
N MET A 103 9.12 -0.09 6.97
CA MET A 103 9.36 0.20 8.39
C MET A 103 10.82 0.52 8.74
N LYS A 104 11.75 0.29 7.81
CA LYS A 104 13.17 0.64 7.94
C LYS A 104 13.55 1.83 7.09
N SER A 105 12.59 2.41 6.38
CA SER A 105 12.81 3.50 5.45
C SER A 105 12.68 4.85 6.13
N ASP A 106 13.49 5.80 5.70
CA ASP A 106 13.33 7.21 6.05
C ASP A 106 12.26 7.84 5.14
N LEU A 107 10.99 7.78 5.59
CA LEU A 107 9.86 8.31 4.81
C LEU A 107 9.96 9.81 4.58
N LYS A 108 10.53 10.59 5.53
CA LYS A 108 10.72 12.04 5.37
C LYS A 108 11.70 12.35 4.23
N LYS A 109 12.78 11.60 4.16
CA LYS A 109 13.76 11.72 3.08
C LYS A 109 13.13 11.38 1.74
N ILE A 110 12.38 10.27 1.65
CA ILE A 110 11.67 9.86 0.44
C ILE A 110 10.70 10.94 -0.03
N ILE A 111 9.94 11.54 0.90
CA ILE A 111 8.99 12.61 0.55
C ILE A 111 9.71 13.80 -0.06
N VAL A 112 10.80 14.25 0.55
CA VAL A 112 11.57 15.39 0.04
C VAL A 112 12.18 15.11 -1.34
N GLU A 113 12.70 13.90 -1.55
CA GLU A 113 13.36 13.53 -2.81
C GLU A 113 12.39 13.28 -3.96
N GLU A 114 11.18 12.79 -3.66
CA GLU A 114 10.29 12.24 -4.69
C GLU A 114 9.05 13.09 -4.98
N PHE A 115 8.59 13.91 -4.05
CA PHE A 115 7.29 14.55 -4.17
C PHE A 115 7.32 16.10 -4.27
N GLU A 116 8.51 16.73 -4.27
CA GLU A 116 8.68 18.16 -4.56
C GLU A 116 7.71 19.09 -3.79
N SER A 117 7.51 18.86 -2.51
CA SER A 117 6.60 19.65 -1.65
C SER A 117 5.10 19.46 -1.92
N LYS A 118 4.68 18.45 -2.70
CA LYS A 118 3.27 18.10 -2.86
C LYS A 118 2.74 17.45 -1.60
N ASP A 119 1.43 17.49 -1.43
CA ASP A 119 0.75 16.66 -0.44
C ASP A 119 1.03 15.18 -0.72
N VAL A 120 1.21 14.41 0.34
CA VAL A 120 1.47 12.97 0.23
C VAL A 120 0.45 12.18 1.04
N ALA A 121 -0.18 11.22 0.39
CA ALA A 121 -1.04 10.23 1.03
C ALA A 121 -0.34 8.87 1.12
N VAL A 122 -0.83 8.03 2.01
CA VAL A 122 -0.44 6.61 2.09
C VAL A 122 -1.59 5.73 1.62
N CYS A 123 -1.30 4.76 0.76
CA CYS A 123 -2.25 3.74 0.37
C CYS A 123 -1.62 2.35 0.51
N ALA A 124 -2.33 1.39 1.13
CA ALA A 124 -1.75 0.06 1.31
C ALA A 124 -2.79 -1.05 1.47
N ASN A 125 -2.50 -2.20 0.85
CA ASN A 125 -3.15 -3.46 1.15
C ASN A 125 -2.25 -4.24 2.12
N LEU A 126 -2.47 -4.08 3.43
CA LEU A 126 -1.54 -4.53 4.45
C LEU A 126 -1.66 -6.02 4.78
N PRO A 127 -0.52 -6.75 4.86
CA PRO A 127 -0.50 -8.09 5.42
C PRO A 127 -0.98 -8.09 6.89
N TYR A 128 -1.75 -9.11 7.25
CA TYR A 128 -2.46 -9.17 8.54
C TYR A 128 -1.54 -9.07 9.77
N TYR A 129 -0.37 -9.70 9.70
CA TYR A 129 0.55 -9.81 10.84
C TYR A 129 1.29 -8.49 11.16
N ILE A 130 1.33 -7.54 10.22
CA ILE A 130 2.10 -6.29 10.35
C ILE A 130 1.22 -5.03 10.31
N THR A 131 -0.09 -5.17 10.21
CA THR A 131 -1.04 -4.04 10.10
C THR A 131 -0.86 -3.02 11.23
N SER A 132 -0.94 -3.45 12.50
CA SER A 132 -0.82 -2.52 13.63
C SER A 132 0.56 -1.87 13.74
N PRO A 133 1.68 -2.58 13.61
CA PRO A 133 3.00 -1.98 13.55
C PRO A 133 3.16 -0.91 12.46
N ILE A 134 2.67 -1.17 11.23
CA ILE A 134 2.77 -0.19 10.13
C ILE A 134 1.92 1.05 10.43
N LEU A 135 0.69 0.87 10.91
CA LEU A 135 -0.17 2.01 11.26
C LEU A 135 0.47 2.87 12.35
N MET A 136 1.01 2.26 13.41
CA MET A 136 1.73 3.00 14.45
C MET A 136 2.94 3.74 13.89
N PHE A 137 3.75 3.08 13.06
CA PHE A 137 4.91 3.68 12.40
C PHE A 137 4.52 4.92 11.57
N LEU A 138 3.42 4.86 10.81
CA LEU A 138 2.95 5.99 10.03
C LEU A 138 2.43 7.13 10.92
N LEU A 139 1.65 6.82 11.94
CA LEU A 139 1.07 7.81 12.86
C LEU A 139 2.15 8.52 13.69
N GLU A 140 3.18 7.80 14.13
CA GLU A 140 4.28 8.33 14.95
C GLU A 140 5.39 8.99 14.12
N SER A 141 5.32 8.92 12.79
CA SER A 141 6.34 9.45 11.87
C SER A 141 6.56 10.96 11.98
N GLY A 142 5.59 11.70 12.52
CA GLY A 142 5.59 13.18 12.53
C GLY A 142 5.49 13.78 11.12
N ILE A 143 4.99 13.02 10.16
CA ILE A 143 4.68 13.47 8.80
C ILE A 143 3.22 13.90 8.77
N GLN A 144 2.94 15.04 8.15
CA GLN A 144 1.57 15.48 7.90
C GLN A 144 1.03 14.78 6.66
N TRP A 145 0.45 13.59 6.86
CA TRP A 145 -0.17 12.85 5.79
C TRP A 145 -1.47 13.53 5.36
N ARG A 146 -1.72 13.63 4.05
CA ARG A 146 -3.03 14.05 3.55
C ARG A 146 -4.12 13.08 4.01
N ASN A 147 -3.86 11.79 3.87
CA ASN A 147 -4.62 10.72 4.50
C ASN A 147 -3.82 9.41 4.51
N ILE A 148 -4.30 8.42 5.26
CA ILE A 148 -3.78 7.06 5.29
C ILE A 148 -4.93 6.12 4.97
N THR A 149 -4.94 5.56 3.76
CA THR A 149 -5.96 4.63 3.27
C THR A 149 -5.41 3.21 3.29
N VAL A 150 -6.04 2.33 4.05
CA VAL A 150 -5.56 0.96 4.19
C VAL A 150 -6.68 -0.06 4.02
N MET A 151 -6.38 -1.15 3.32
CA MET A 151 -7.22 -2.35 3.35
C MET A 151 -6.68 -3.30 4.40
N ILE A 152 -7.54 -3.68 5.35
CA ILE A 152 -7.20 -4.49 6.52
C ILE A 152 -8.31 -5.50 6.82
N GLN A 153 -8.02 -6.47 7.68
CA GLN A 153 -9.07 -7.39 8.15
C GLN A 153 -10.16 -6.66 8.93
N LYS A 154 -11.40 -7.16 8.77
CA LYS A 154 -12.58 -6.60 9.44
C LYS A 154 -12.41 -6.51 10.95
N GLU A 155 -11.84 -7.54 11.59
CA GLU A 155 -11.60 -7.58 13.03
C GLU A 155 -10.64 -6.49 13.50
N VAL A 156 -9.64 -6.15 12.68
CA VAL A 156 -8.71 -5.04 12.95
C VAL A 156 -9.42 -3.71 12.75
N ALA A 157 -10.23 -3.57 11.70
CA ALA A 157 -11.03 -2.38 11.46
C ALA A 157 -12.04 -2.15 12.61
N ASP A 158 -12.75 -3.18 13.03
CA ASP A 158 -13.70 -3.11 14.16
C ASP A 158 -13.01 -2.66 15.46
N ARG A 159 -11.74 -3.05 15.67
CA ARG A 159 -10.93 -2.61 16.81
C ARG A 159 -10.50 -1.15 16.68
N ILE A 160 -10.05 -0.75 15.49
CA ILE A 160 -9.62 0.62 15.20
C ILE A 160 -10.78 1.60 15.40
N CYS A 161 -11.96 1.25 14.88
CA CYS A 161 -13.16 2.08 14.92
C CYS A 161 -13.93 1.97 16.26
N ALA A 162 -13.49 1.13 17.20
CA ALA A 162 -14.18 0.95 18.47
C ALA A 162 -14.21 2.25 19.28
N GLU A 163 -15.29 2.42 20.09
CA GLU A 163 -15.33 3.48 21.08
C GLU A 163 -14.38 3.15 22.25
N PRO A 164 -13.59 4.13 22.75
CA PRO A 164 -12.75 3.94 23.93
C PRO A 164 -13.53 3.38 25.12
N GLY A 165 -12.92 2.42 25.82
CA GLY A 165 -13.55 1.77 26.98
C GLY A 165 -14.48 0.59 26.66
N LYS A 166 -14.75 0.29 25.41
CA LYS A 166 -15.48 -0.93 25.02
C LYS A 166 -14.55 -2.15 25.01
N LYS A 167 -15.13 -3.36 25.07
CA LYS A 167 -14.40 -4.63 25.12
C LYS A 167 -13.42 -4.84 23.96
N ASN A 168 -13.71 -4.23 22.81
CA ASN A 168 -12.92 -4.38 21.57
C ASN A 168 -11.81 -3.32 21.42
N THR A 169 -11.60 -2.43 22.41
CA THR A 169 -10.56 -1.40 22.34
C THR A 169 -9.17 -1.97 22.55
N GLY A 170 -8.19 -1.40 21.87
CA GLY A 170 -6.78 -1.71 22.02
C GLY A 170 -5.92 -0.45 21.87
N ALA A 171 -4.60 -0.58 22.03
CA ALA A 171 -3.68 0.55 21.90
C ALA A 171 -3.85 1.32 20.58
N ILE A 172 -4.08 0.60 19.48
CA ILE A 172 -4.29 1.21 18.16
C ILE A 172 -5.55 2.09 18.09
N THR A 173 -6.61 1.74 18.83
CA THR A 173 -7.83 2.57 18.92
C THR A 173 -7.52 3.96 19.48
N TYR A 174 -6.71 4.00 20.54
CA TYR A 174 -6.32 5.26 21.19
C TYR A 174 -5.32 6.05 20.35
N ALA A 175 -4.36 5.36 19.72
CA ALA A 175 -3.38 6.00 18.86
C ALA A 175 -4.03 6.72 17.67
N ILE A 176 -4.95 6.05 16.97
CA ILE A 176 -5.65 6.65 15.84
C ILE A 176 -6.49 7.88 16.27
N ARG A 177 -7.10 7.85 17.45
CA ARG A 177 -7.84 9.01 17.97
C ARG A 177 -6.95 10.14 18.47
N TYR A 178 -5.71 9.85 18.78
CA TYR A 178 -4.75 10.86 19.24
C TYR A 178 -4.08 11.59 18.07
N TYR A 179 -3.79 10.87 16.99
CA TYR A 179 -3.06 11.39 15.82
C TYR A 179 -3.98 11.77 14.66
N GLY A 180 -5.26 11.28 14.62
CA GLY A 180 -6.20 11.42 13.50
C GLY A 180 -7.30 12.46 13.67
#